data_1083c85ce942678fd0e6dd418797ab3d
#
_entry.id   1083c85ce942678fd0e6dd418797ab3d
#
_cell.length_a   1.000
_cell.length_b   1.000
_cell.length_c   1.000
_cell.angle_alpha   90.00
_cell.angle_beta   90.00
_cell.angle_gamma   90.00
#
_symmetry.space_group_name_H-M   'P 1'
#
loop_
_entity.id
_entity.type
_entity.pdbx_description
1 polymer ?
#
loop_
_entity_poly.entity_id
_entity_poly.type
_entity_poly.pdbx_seq_one_letter_code
_entity_poly.pdbx_strand_id
1 'polypeptide(L)'
;GLDWYDASKVDLVVRAIYEHSFSKGIVSDLIESQIIQDADRLEITGAMAIMRVFCSSGQMSRSFYFSDDPFCENRVPEGKKYALDFFYGRMLGVGDKMNTKSAKELARGRVEYLHGFIEQIKLELEI
;
A
#
# COMPACT_ATOMS: atom_id res chain seq x y z
N GLY A 1 -32.38 -2.95 -16.07
CA GLY A 1 -31.32 -3.98 -15.99
C GLY A 1 -30.15 -3.64 -16.89
N LEU A 2 -29.00 -4.24 -16.63
CA LEU A 2 -27.81 -4.11 -17.47
C LEU A 2 -27.87 -5.17 -18.59
N ASP A 3 -28.83 -5.03 -19.51
CA ASP A 3 -29.10 -6.03 -20.56
C ASP A 3 -27.91 -6.24 -21.53
N TRP A 4 -26.94 -5.30 -21.50
CA TRP A 4 -25.69 -5.37 -22.26
C TRP A 4 -24.57 -6.14 -21.54
N TYR A 5 -24.74 -6.51 -20.25
CA TYR A 5 -23.73 -7.21 -19.47
C TYR A 5 -23.98 -8.71 -19.45
N ASP A 6 -22.92 -9.47 -19.67
CA ASP A 6 -22.95 -10.93 -19.61
C ASP A 6 -23.20 -11.41 -18.17
N ALA A 7 -24.41 -11.86 -17.90
CA ALA A 7 -24.82 -12.33 -16.58
C ALA A 7 -23.97 -13.51 -16.06
N SER A 8 -23.34 -14.29 -16.95
CA SER A 8 -22.45 -15.41 -16.56
C SER A 8 -21.17 -14.93 -15.85
N LYS A 9 -20.82 -13.64 -15.98
CA LYS A 9 -19.63 -13.04 -15.36
C LYS A 9 -19.90 -12.43 -13.99
N VAL A 10 -21.15 -12.35 -13.57
CA VAL A 10 -21.53 -11.69 -12.30
C VAL A 10 -20.82 -12.34 -11.11
N ASP A 11 -20.80 -13.67 -11.04
CA ASP A 11 -20.15 -14.39 -9.93
C ASP A 11 -18.64 -14.12 -9.88
N LEU A 12 -17.97 -14.01 -11.02
CA LEU A 12 -16.54 -13.66 -11.10
C LEU A 12 -16.28 -12.24 -10.56
N VAL A 13 -17.15 -11.29 -10.93
CA VAL A 13 -17.05 -9.90 -10.45
C VAL A 13 -17.29 -9.82 -8.94
N VAL A 14 -18.31 -10.49 -8.44
CA VAL A 14 -18.62 -10.56 -6.99
C VAL A 14 -17.44 -11.16 -6.23
N ARG A 15 -16.88 -12.25 -6.74
CA ARG A 15 -15.70 -12.89 -6.14
C ARG A 15 -14.49 -11.93 -6.14
N ALA A 16 -14.21 -11.28 -7.25
CA ALA A 16 -13.10 -10.32 -7.36
C ALA A 16 -13.27 -9.15 -6.38
N ILE A 17 -14.49 -8.60 -6.25
CA ILE A 17 -14.81 -7.57 -5.25
C ILE A 17 -14.62 -8.08 -3.82
N TYR A 18 -15.03 -9.31 -3.53
CA TYR A 18 -14.85 -9.88 -2.19
C TYR A 18 -13.38 -10.09 -1.81
N GLU A 19 -12.56 -10.52 -2.76
CA GLU A 19 -11.16 -10.90 -2.55
C GLU A 19 -10.17 -9.73 -2.65
N HIS A 20 -10.59 -8.54 -3.14
CA HIS A 20 -9.66 -7.45 -3.48
C HIS A 20 -8.88 -6.88 -2.30
N SER A 21 -9.50 -6.81 -1.12
CA SER A 21 -8.96 -6.04 0.01
C SER A 21 -7.65 -6.61 0.55
N PHE A 22 -6.62 -5.78 0.58
CA PHE A 22 -5.32 -6.10 1.17
C PHE A 22 -5.41 -6.57 2.63
N SER A 23 -6.32 -5.97 3.42
CA SER A 23 -6.48 -6.30 4.85
C SER A 23 -7.02 -7.69 5.11
N LYS A 24 -7.69 -8.30 4.13
CA LYS A 24 -8.21 -9.67 4.25
C LYS A 24 -7.13 -10.73 4.06
N GLY A 25 -6.00 -10.41 3.43
CA GLY A 25 -4.90 -11.34 3.21
C GLY A 25 -5.24 -12.54 2.31
N ILE A 26 -6.29 -12.43 1.49
CA ILE A 26 -6.75 -13.54 0.63
C ILE A 26 -5.78 -13.73 -0.52
N VAL A 27 -5.31 -14.96 -0.71
CA VAL A 27 -4.57 -15.38 -1.91
C VAL A 27 -5.58 -15.93 -2.91
N SER A 28 -5.72 -15.26 -4.06
CA SER A 28 -6.67 -15.67 -5.10
C SER A 28 -5.99 -16.45 -6.22
N ASP A 29 -6.69 -17.46 -6.73
CA ASP A 29 -6.35 -18.19 -7.97
C ASP A 29 -7.02 -17.57 -9.21
N LEU A 30 -7.95 -16.62 -9.01
CA LEU A 30 -8.65 -15.92 -10.09
C LEU A 30 -7.82 -14.72 -10.57
N ILE A 31 -7.50 -14.68 -11.86
CA ILE A 31 -6.65 -13.62 -12.43
C ILE A 31 -7.29 -12.23 -12.29
N GLU A 32 -8.59 -12.10 -12.43
CA GLU A 32 -9.33 -10.86 -12.24
C GLU A 32 -9.19 -10.34 -10.81
N SER A 33 -9.30 -11.22 -9.81
CA SER A 33 -9.06 -10.88 -8.41
C SER A 33 -7.61 -10.45 -8.17
N GLN A 34 -6.65 -11.16 -8.76
CA GLN A 34 -5.23 -10.84 -8.66
C GLN A 34 -4.93 -9.44 -9.23
N ILE A 35 -5.50 -9.10 -10.38
CA ILE A 35 -5.33 -7.77 -11.01
C ILE A 35 -5.91 -6.67 -10.12
N ILE A 36 -7.10 -6.88 -9.57
CA ILE A 36 -7.73 -5.90 -8.68
C ILE A 36 -6.96 -5.76 -7.36
N GLN A 37 -6.49 -6.86 -6.79
CA GLN A 37 -5.61 -6.84 -5.63
C GLN A 37 -4.32 -6.06 -5.88
N ASP A 38 -3.70 -6.27 -7.04
CA ASP A 38 -2.48 -5.56 -7.41
C ASP A 38 -2.73 -4.07 -7.60
N ALA A 39 -3.85 -3.68 -8.21
CA ALA A 39 -4.26 -2.28 -8.35
C ALA A 39 -4.45 -1.60 -6.98
N ASP A 40 -5.15 -2.25 -6.05
CA ASP A 40 -5.34 -1.77 -4.67
C ASP A 40 -4.00 -1.61 -3.94
N ARG A 41 -3.11 -2.59 -4.07
CA ARG A 41 -1.77 -2.57 -3.44
C ARG A 41 -0.86 -1.48 -4.03
N LEU A 42 -0.95 -1.21 -5.33
CA LEU A 42 -0.19 -0.14 -5.98
C LEU A 42 -0.55 1.26 -5.47
N GLU A 43 -1.76 1.43 -4.94
CA GLU A 43 -2.24 2.67 -4.34
C GLU A 43 -1.41 3.13 -3.12
N ILE A 44 -0.73 2.21 -2.44
CA ILE A 44 0.15 2.52 -1.30
C ILE A 44 1.64 2.53 -1.68
N THR A 45 1.96 2.76 -2.96
CA THR A 45 3.33 2.85 -3.47
C THR A 45 3.60 4.17 -4.17
N GLY A 46 4.86 4.61 -4.15
CA GLY A 46 5.33 5.79 -4.89
C GLY A 46 4.90 7.14 -4.32
N ALA A 47 5.12 8.20 -5.08
CA ALA A 47 4.92 9.59 -4.65
C ALA A 47 3.47 9.92 -4.28
N MET A 48 2.49 9.41 -5.03
CA MET A 48 1.07 9.66 -4.74
C MET A 48 0.65 9.06 -3.39
N ALA A 49 1.20 7.91 -3.04
CA ALA A 49 0.95 7.30 -1.73
C ALA A 49 1.53 8.14 -0.59
N ILE A 50 2.71 8.74 -0.76
CA ILE A 50 3.30 9.66 0.21
C ILE A 50 2.35 10.84 0.48
N MET A 51 1.87 11.49 -0.60
CA MET A 51 0.92 12.61 -0.47
C MET A 51 -0.35 12.18 0.28
N ARG A 52 -0.91 11.02 -0.03
CA ARG A 52 -2.12 10.49 0.64
C ARG A 52 -1.88 10.21 2.12
N VAL A 53 -0.73 9.64 2.49
CA VAL A 53 -0.38 9.36 3.88
C VAL A 53 -0.32 10.65 4.68
N PHE A 54 0.37 11.68 4.19
CA PHE A 54 0.50 12.94 4.93
C PHE A 54 -0.79 13.76 4.94
N CYS A 55 -1.55 13.75 3.85
CA CYS A 55 -2.88 14.36 3.82
C CYS A 55 -3.81 13.73 4.87
N SER A 56 -3.90 12.40 4.90
CA SER A 56 -4.72 11.69 5.90
C SER A 56 -4.18 11.87 7.33
N SER A 57 -2.87 12.01 7.49
CA SER A 57 -2.25 12.27 8.78
C SER A 57 -2.67 13.61 9.35
N GLY A 58 -2.73 14.65 8.51
CA GLY A 58 -3.25 15.96 8.90
C GLY A 58 -4.72 15.89 9.37
N GLN A 59 -5.57 15.18 8.61
CA GLN A 59 -6.97 14.99 8.97
C GLN A 59 -7.17 14.22 10.29
N MET A 60 -6.30 13.25 10.57
CA MET A 60 -6.34 12.41 11.77
C MET A 60 -5.57 13.00 12.94
N SER A 61 -4.95 14.18 12.80
CA SER A 61 -4.02 14.77 13.79
C SER A 61 -2.90 13.79 14.19
N ARG A 62 -2.45 12.99 13.23
CA ARG A 62 -1.40 12.00 13.43
C ARG A 62 -0.03 12.65 13.31
N SER A 63 0.87 12.39 14.26
CA SER A 63 2.24 12.89 14.22
C SER A 63 3.01 12.34 13.02
N PHE A 64 4.01 13.07 12.55
CA PHE A 64 4.84 12.62 11.42
C PHE A 64 5.63 11.36 11.77
N TYR A 65 6.25 11.34 12.93
CA TYR A 65 7.05 10.21 13.43
C TYR A 65 7.12 10.21 14.96
N PHE A 66 7.60 9.13 15.52
CA PHE A 66 7.94 9.03 16.94
C PHE A 66 9.36 9.54 17.16
N SER A 67 9.54 10.57 18.00
CA SER A 67 10.82 11.28 18.15
C SER A 67 12.00 10.42 18.60
N ASP A 68 11.73 9.43 19.48
CA ASP A 68 12.79 8.60 20.06
C ASP A 68 13.25 7.46 19.14
N ASP A 69 12.42 7.09 18.15
CA ASP A 69 12.72 6.07 17.13
C ASP A 69 11.89 6.34 15.86
N PRO A 70 12.29 7.35 15.06
CA PRO A 70 11.52 7.78 13.88
C PRO A 70 11.37 6.70 12.80
N PHE A 71 12.29 5.75 12.75
CA PHE A 71 12.43 4.77 11.67
C PHE A 71 12.09 3.33 12.11
N CYS A 72 11.48 3.16 13.27
CA CYS A 72 11.04 1.86 13.81
C CYS A 72 12.19 0.83 13.88
N GLU A 73 13.39 1.25 14.29
CA GLU A 73 14.56 0.37 14.38
C GLU A 73 14.46 -0.59 15.59
N ASN A 74 13.84 -0.13 16.70
CA ASN A 74 13.76 -0.86 17.96
C ASN A 74 12.34 -1.08 18.45
N ARG A 75 11.33 -0.88 17.61
CA ARG A 75 9.91 -1.03 17.96
C ARG A 75 9.06 -1.49 16.80
N VAL A 76 7.87 -1.98 17.09
CA VAL A 76 6.86 -2.32 16.09
C VAL A 76 6.21 -1.04 15.55
N PRO A 77 6.04 -0.90 14.23
CA PRO A 77 5.38 0.25 13.63
C PRO A 77 3.93 0.44 14.09
N GLU A 78 3.57 1.67 14.47
CA GLU A 78 2.23 2.06 14.89
C GLU A 78 1.60 3.06 13.88
N GLY A 79 1.35 2.62 12.66
CA GLY A 79 0.88 3.44 11.54
C GLY A 79 -0.44 4.21 11.77
N LYS A 80 -1.18 3.91 12.85
CA LYS A 80 -2.32 4.70 13.29
C LYS A 80 -1.92 5.94 14.09
N LYS A 81 -0.73 5.95 14.70
CA LYS A 81 -0.22 7.04 15.53
C LYS A 81 0.78 7.93 14.79
N TYR A 82 1.61 7.32 13.95
CA TYR A 82 2.70 8.00 13.28
C TYR A 82 2.68 7.76 11.77
N ALA A 83 2.89 8.81 10.99
CA ALA A 83 2.84 8.73 9.54
C ALA A 83 3.98 7.86 8.96
N LEU A 84 5.22 8.04 9.43
CA LEU A 84 6.36 7.24 8.97
C LEU A 84 6.22 5.76 9.32
N ASP A 85 5.59 5.42 10.43
CA ASP A 85 5.32 4.03 10.79
C ASP A 85 4.46 3.30 9.77
N PHE A 86 3.60 4.03 9.05
CA PHE A 86 2.79 3.44 7.98
C PHE A 86 3.66 2.97 6.81
N PHE A 87 4.78 3.66 6.55
CA PHE A 87 5.76 3.21 5.55
C PHE A 87 6.32 1.84 5.91
N TYR A 88 6.83 1.70 7.14
CA TYR A 88 7.44 0.45 7.62
C TYR A 88 6.42 -0.67 7.79
N GLY A 89 5.24 -0.37 8.29
CA GLY A 89 4.21 -1.35 8.55
C GLY A 89 3.48 -1.85 7.30
N ARG A 90 3.44 -1.05 6.21
CA ARG A 90 2.62 -1.39 5.04
C ARG A 90 3.26 -1.12 3.69
N MET A 91 3.88 0.05 3.49
CA MET A 91 4.24 0.50 2.13
C MET A 91 5.49 -0.19 1.60
N LEU A 92 6.55 -0.31 2.41
CA LEU A 92 7.83 -0.83 1.95
C LEU A 92 7.78 -2.32 1.59
N GLY A 93 6.98 -3.11 2.29
CA GLY A 93 6.84 -4.55 2.05
C GLY A 93 5.79 -4.95 1.01
N VAL A 94 5.04 -3.98 0.44
CA VAL A 94 3.91 -4.31 -0.44
C VAL A 94 4.35 -4.87 -1.79
N GLY A 95 5.54 -4.50 -2.26
CA GLY A 95 6.08 -4.98 -3.53
C GLY A 95 6.18 -6.50 -3.62
N ASP A 96 6.54 -7.15 -2.50
CA ASP A 96 6.65 -8.61 -2.41
C ASP A 96 5.29 -9.33 -2.44
N LYS A 97 4.20 -8.57 -2.26
CA LYS A 97 2.84 -9.10 -2.22
C LYS A 97 2.07 -8.92 -3.53
N MET A 98 2.71 -8.43 -4.58
CA MET A 98 2.10 -8.33 -5.91
C MET A 98 1.94 -9.72 -6.54
N ASN A 99 0.82 -9.92 -7.22
CA ASN A 99 0.51 -11.19 -7.88
C ASN A 99 1.12 -11.25 -9.28
N THR A 100 0.84 -10.26 -10.11
CA THR A 100 1.22 -10.25 -11.52
C THR A 100 2.64 -9.73 -11.76
N LYS A 101 3.27 -10.18 -12.84
CA LYS A 101 4.60 -9.71 -13.23
C LYS A 101 4.64 -8.21 -13.47
N SER A 102 3.64 -7.68 -14.17
CA SER A 102 3.55 -6.23 -14.46
C SER A 102 3.44 -5.39 -13.21
N ALA A 103 2.63 -5.83 -12.22
CA ALA A 103 2.51 -5.14 -10.95
C ALA A 103 3.80 -5.21 -10.12
N LYS A 104 4.51 -6.35 -10.13
CA LYS A 104 5.82 -6.50 -9.48
C LYS A 104 6.85 -5.52 -10.04
N GLU A 105 6.92 -5.40 -11.37
CA GLU A 105 7.84 -4.49 -12.04
C GLU A 105 7.53 -3.03 -11.71
N LEU A 106 6.26 -2.65 -11.75
CA LEU A 106 5.82 -1.30 -11.42
C LEU A 106 6.03 -0.96 -9.93
N ALA A 107 5.70 -1.89 -9.04
CA ALA A 107 5.87 -1.72 -7.60
C ALA A 107 7.33 -1.55 -7.21
N ARG A 108 8.25 -2.28 -7.84
CA ARG A 108 9.69 -2.21 -7.54
C ARG A 108 10.21 -0.78 -7.62
N GLY A 109 10.01 -0.08 -8.73
CA GLY A 109 10.49 1.29 -8.88
C GLY A 109 9.79 2.26 -7.92
N ARG A 110 8.50 2.05 -7.63
CA ARG A 110 7.76 2.89 -6.68
C ARG A 110 8.20 2.66 -5.24
N VAL A 111 8.52 1.44 -4.85
CA VAL A 111 9.05 1.11 -3.51
C VAL A 111 10.48 1.62 -3.36
N GLU A 112 11.32 1.52 -4.39
CA GLU A 112 12.65 2.14 -4.39
C GLU A 112 12.57 3.65 -4.17
N TYR A 113 11.61 4.33 -4.79
CA TYR A 113 11.35 5.74 -4.53
C TYR A 113 10.97 6.01 -3.07
N LEU A 114 10.16 5.15 -2.44
CA LEU A 114 9.83 5.28 -1.00
C LEU A 114 11.07 5.14 -0.12
N HIS A 115 11.97 4.22 -0.43
CA HIS A 115 13.25 4.10 0.29
C HIS A 115 14.08 5.38 0.15
N GLY A 116 14.20 5.94 -1.06
CA GLY A 116 14.90 7.21 -1.28
C GLY A 116 14.29 8.37 -0.50
N PHE A 117 12.97 8.45 -0.39
CA PHE A 117 12.28 9.44 0.43
C PHE A 117 12.63 9.30 1.91
N ILE A 118 12.65 8.06 2.45
CA ILE A 118 13.02 7.80 3.85
C ILE A 118 14.47 8.16 4.10
N GLU A 119 15.39 7.79 3.21
CA GLU A 119 16.81 8.15 3.34
C GLU A 119 17.01 9.66 3.32
N GLN A 120 16.25 10.39 2.50
CA GLN A 120 16.29 11.85 2.52
C GLN A 120 15.83 12.43 3.87
N ILE A 121 14.75 11.88 4.47
CA ILE A 121 14.32 12.29 5.82
C ILE A 121 15.40 12.00 6.86
N LYS A 122 16.09 10.86 6.79
CA LYS A 122 17.20 10.55 7.71
C LYS A 122 18.30 11.61 7.64
N LEU A 123 18.67 12.01 6.43
CA LEU A 123 19.66 13.07 6.24
C LEU A 123 19.21 14.42 6.83
N GLU A 124 17.94 14.77 6.64
CA GLU A 124 17.40 16.04 7.15
C GLU A 124 17.22 16.06 8.68
N LEU A 125 16.99 14.91 9.29
CA LEU A 125 16.93 14.75 10.74
C LEU A 125 18.34 14.59 11.38
N GLU A 126 19.39 14.48 10.57
CA GLU A 126 20.78 14.29 11.01
C GLU A 126 20.97 13.06 11.92
N ILE A 127 20.24 11.99 11.61
CA ILE A 127 20.26 10.74 12.38
C ILE A 127 20.98 9.63 11.59
#